data_6b751d5492d3a6fe64ba0094e272d89d
#
_entry.id   6b751d5492d3a6fe64ba0094e272d89d
#
_cell.length_a   1.000
_cell.length_b   1.000
_cell.length_c   1.000
_cell.angle_alpha   90.00
_cell.angle_beta   90.00
_cell.angle_gamma   90.00
#
_symmetry.space_group_name_H-M   'P 1'
#
loop_
_entity.id
_entity.type
_entity.pdbx_description
1 polymer ?
#
loop_
_entity_poly.entity_id
_entity_poly.type
_entity_poly.pdbx_seq_one_letter_code
_entity_poly.pdbx_strand_id
1 'polypeptide(L)'
;MADIILIALGGNAIKQADEKGSSEEQFKNCYKTTAYISNIIKNLSPEDRLVITHGNGPQVGNLMVQQKAAQDIVPAHPMDVVGAMTQGQIGYMLQLLSLIHI
;
A
#
# COMPACT_ATOMS: atom_id res chain seq x y z
N MET A 1 -19.74 -21.08 10.26
CA MET A 1 -20.24 -19.88 9.60
C MET A 1 -19.05 -19.11 9.02
N ALA A 2 -19.16 -18.62 7.80
CA ALA A 2 -18.11 -17.86 7.16
C ALA A 2 -18.01 -16.45 7.75
N ASP A 3 -16.80 -16.00 7.99
CA ASP A 3 -16.52 -14.65 8.48
C ASP A 3 -15.88 -13.80 7.39
N ILE A 4 -16.17 -12.51 7.43
CA ILE A 4 -15.48 -11.52 6.62
C ILE A 4 -14.64 -10.68 7.58
N ILE A 5 -13.33 -10.70 7.37
CA ILE A 5 -12.37 -9.98 8.20
C ILE A 5 -11.82 -8.82 7.39
N LEU A 6 -11.93 -7.61 7.93
CA LEU A 6 -11.42 -6.41 7.28
C LEU A 6 -10.21 -5.89 8.04
N ILE A 7 -9.12 -5.70 7.33
CA ILE A 7 -7.91 -5.07 7.86
C ILE A 7 -7.70 -3.74 7.15
N ALA A 8 -7.69 -2.65 7.92
CA ALA A 8 -7.45 -1.32 7.39
C ALA A 8 -6.03 -0.87 7.73
N LEU A 9 -5.25 -0.52 6.71
CA LEU A 9 -3.87 -0.07 6.84
C LEU A 9 -3.79 1.43 6.55
N GLY A 10 -3.19 2.19 7.46
CA GLY A 10 -2.87 3.59 7.18
C GLY A 10 -1.66 3.70 6.26
N GLY A 11 -1.52 4.83 5.56
CA GLY A 11 -0.35 5.08 4.71
C GLY A 11 0.97 5.02 5.49
N ASN A 12 0.93 5.37 6.78
CA ASN A 12 2.10 5.32 7.65
C ASN A 12 2.56 3.89 7.98
N ALA A 13 1.73 2.89 7.77
CA ALA A 13 2.16 1.50 7.89
C ALA A 13 3.12 1.12 6.75
N ILE A 14 3.11 1.87 5.66
CA ILE A 14 3.92 1.62 4.46
C ILE A 14 5.10 2.58 4.39
N LYS A 15 4.89 3.84 4.80
CA LYS A 15 5.95 4.84 4.90
C LYS A 15 5.94 5.43 6.30
N GLN A 16 7.04 5.26 7.02
CA GLN A 16 7.20 5.86 8.35
C GLN A 16 7.46 7.36 8.24
N ALA A 17 7.18 8.10 9.34
CA ALA A 17 7.27 9.54 9.34
C ALA A 17 8.69 10.08 9.07
N ASP A 18 9.71 9.33 9.48
CA ASP A 18 11.12 9.71 9.34
C ASP A 18 11.74 9.24 8.02
N GLU A 19 10.98 8.53 7.18
CA GLU A 19 11.45 8.00 5.91
C GLU A 19 11.13 8.93 4.76
N LYS A 20 11.95 8.90 3.71
CA LYS A 20 11.71 9.68 2.49
C LYS A 20 10.63 9.05 1.61
N GLY A 21 10.39 7.76 1.74
CA GLY A 21 9.39 7.05 0.95
C GLY A 21 9.95 6.45 -0.33
N SER A 22 11.20 5.98 -0.30
CA SER A 22 11.76 5.22 -1.41
C SER A 22 11.00 3.92 -1.60
N SER A 23 11.08 3.33 -2.80
CA SER A 23 10.47 2.02 -3.06
C SER A 23 11.03 0.98 -2.10
N GLU A 24 12.34 1.00 -1.86
CA GLU A 24 13.00 0.05 -0.95
C GLU A 24 12.43 0.14 0.46
N GLU A 25 12.27 1.36 0.99
CA GLU A 25 11.69 1.58 2.31
C GLU A 25 10.24 1.07 2.39
N GLN A 26 9.45 1.38 1.35
CA GLN A 26 8.04 0.98 1.32
C GLN A 26 7.89 -0.54 1.18
N PHE A 27 8.69 -1.19 0.35
CA PHE A 27 8.70 -2.65 0.25
C PHE A 27 9.09 -3.30 1.58
N LYS A 28 10.08 -2.76 2.27
CA LYS A 28 10.50 -3.28 3.58
C LYS A 28 9.36 -3.19 4.60
N ASN A 29 8.66 -2.06 4.64
CA ASN A 29 7.54 -1.88 5.57
C ASN A 29 6.36 -2.78 5.20
N CYS A 30 6.05 -2.90 3.91
CA CYS A 30 5.03 -3.83 3.43
C CYS A 30 5.37 -5.28 3.77
N TYR A 31 6.64 -5.65 3.67
CA TYR A 31 7.09 -7.01 4.03
C TYR A 31 6.76 -7.32 5.48
N LYS A 32 7.04 -6.40 6.39
CA LYS A 32 6.70 -6.56 7.82
C LYS A 32 5.19 -6.67 8.03
N THR A 33 4.43 -5.80 7.39
CA THR A 33 2.97 -5.78 7.52
C THR A 33 2.35 -7.06 6.98
N THR A 34 2.79 -7.51 5.81
CA THR A 34 2.24 -8.73 5.18
C THR A 34 2.64 -10.00 5.93
N ALA A 35 3.74 -9.98 6.66
CA ALA A 35 4.09 -11.10 7.55
C ALA A 35 3.02 -11.29 8.63
N TYR A 36 2.55 -10.22 9.25
CA TYR A 36 1.45 -10.29 10.22
C TYR A 36 0.14 -10.73 9.57
N ILE A 37 -0.15 -10.19 8.39
CA ILE A 37 -1.38 -10.54 7.65
C ILE A 37 -1.36 -12.03 7.27
N SER A 38 -0.22 -12.57 6.86
CA SER A 38 -0.11 -13.98 6.50
C SER A 38 -0.40 -14.90 7.68
N ASN A 39 -0.02 -14.49 8.89
CA ASN A 39 -0.35 -15.26 10.10
C ASN A 39 -1.87 -15.28 10.35
N ILE A 40 -2.56 -14.19 10.06
CA ILE A 40 -4.02 -14.15 10.14
C ILE A 40 -4.62 -15.10 9.10
N ILE A 41 -4.14 -15.04 7.86
CA ILE A 41 -4.64 -15.89 6.77
C ILE A 41 -4.52 -17.37 7.10
N LYS A 42 -3.39 -17.77 7.70
CA LYS A 42 -3.15 -19.18 8.05
C LYS A 42 -4.14 -19.73 9.06
N ASN A 43 -4.78 -18.86 9.84
CA ASN A 43 -5.75 -19.24 10.86
C ASN A 43 -7.20 -19.10 10.41
N LEU A 44 -7.42 -18.72 9.16
CA LEU A 44 -8.77 -18.59 8.61
C LEU A 44 -9.31 -19.95 8.16
N SER A 45 -10.63 -20.11 8.26
CA SER A 45 -11.32 -21.25 7.65
C SER A 45 -11.39 -21.05 6.12
N PRO A 46 -11.51 -22.14 5.34
CA PRO A 46 -11.56 -22.02 3.87
C PRO A 46 -12.68 -21.13 3.33
N GLU A 47 -13.80 -21.02 4.04
CA GLU A 47 -14.92 -20.16 3.65
C GLU A 47 -14.79 -18.73 4.09
N ASP A 48 -13.83 -18.40 4.96
CA ASP A 48 -13.63 -17.02 5.41
C ASP A 48 -13.05 -16.16 4.28
N ARG A 49 -13.31 -14.86 4.38
CA ARG A 49 -12.80 -13.87 3.41
C ARG A 49 -12.03 -12.79 4.14
N LEU A 50 -10.91 -12.41 3.56
CA LEU A 50 -10.09 -11.31 4.05
C LEU A 50 -10.17 -10.16 3.07
N VAL A 51 -10.46 -8.96 3.57
CA VAL A 51 -10.44 -7.72 2.80
C VAL A 51 -9.40 -6.80 3.41
N ILE A 52 -8.49 -6.30 2.59
CA ILE A 52 -7.48 -5.35 3.02
C ILE A 52 -7.79 -4.01 2.36
N THR A 53 -7.89 -2.97 3.19
CA THR A 53 -8.01 -1.60 2.71
C THR A 53 -6.79 -0.80 3.16
N HIS A 54 -6.48 0.28 2.46
CA HIS A 54 -5.30 1.08 2.80
C HIS A 54 -5.54 2.55 2.52
N GLY A 55 -4.85 3.41 3.31
CA GLY A 55 -4.68 4.81 2.98
C GLY A 55 -3.49 5.02 2.05
N ASN A 56 -3.32 6.24 1.56
CA ASN A 56 -2.25 6.57 0.62
C ASN A 56 -1.71 8.00 0.79
N GLY A 57 -1.92 8.62 1.95
CA GLY A 57 -1.57 10.02 2.18
C GLY A 57 -0.10 10.35 1.85
N PRO A 58 0.88 9.68 2.47
CA PRO A 58 2.28 9.97 2.20
C PRO A 58 2.68 9.73 0.73
N GLN A 59 2.11 8.70 0.11
CA GLN A 59 2.41 8.33 -1.27
C GLN A 59 1.86 9.37 -2.26
N VAL A 60 0.63 9.83 -2.05
CA VAL A 60 0.06 10.92 -2.87
C VAL A 60 0.89 12.18 -2.72
N GLY A 61 1.28 12.54 -1.50
CA GLY A 61 2.12 13.71 -1.25
C GLY A 61 3.42 13.68 -2.03
N ASN A 62 4.13 12.55 -1.98
CA ASN A 62 5.40 12.39 -2.69
C ASN A 62 5.20 12.46 -4.22
N LEU A 63 4.16 11.80 -4.75
CA LEU A 63 3.89 11.87 -6.18
C LEU A 63 3.49 13.27 -6.62
N MET A 64 2.74 14.01 -5.81
CA MET A 64 2.39 15.40 -6.15
C MET A 64 3.63 16.27 -6.24
N VAL A 65 4.60 16.08 -5.35
CA VAL A 65 5.89 16.78 -5.43
C VAL A 65 6.61 16.44 -6.74
N GLN A 66 6.63 15.16 -7.12
CA GLN A 66 7.24 14.71 -8.38
C GLN A 66 6.54 15.31 -9.60
N GLN A 67 5.20 15.37 -9.60
CA GLN A 67 4.42 16.00 -10.67
C GLN A 67 4.81 17.46 -10.81
N LYS A 68 4.90 18.17 -9.72
CA LYS A 68 5.26 19.59 -9.72
C LYS A 68 6.69 19.81 -10.23
N ALA A 69 7.63 19.00 -9.78
CA ALA A 69 9.03 19.15 -10.12
C ALA A 69 9.31 18.93 -11.61
N ALA A 70 8.57 18.03 -12.26
CA ALA A 70 8.80 17.66 -13.66
C ALA A 70 7.77 18.25 -14.63
N GLN A 71 6.88 19.14 -14.18
CA GLN A 71 5.74 19.61 -15.00
C GLN A 71 6.17 20.34 -16.28
N ASP A 72 7.37 20.90 -16.32
CA ASP A 72 7.88 21.58 -17.50
C ASP A 72 8.41 20.61 -18.57
N ILE A 73 8.59 19.37 -18.23
CA ILE A 73 9.07 18.30 -19.12
C ILE A 73 7.92 17.38 -19.50
N VAL A 74 7.13 16.96 -18.53
CA VAL A 74 5.98 16.08 -18.71
C VAL A 74 4.79 16.72 -18.00
N PRO A 75 3.61 16.82 -18.66
CA PRO A 75 2.45 17.41 -18.00
C PRO A 75 2.11 16.72 -16.67
N ALA A 76 1.80 17.55 -15.67
CA ALA A 76 1.43 17.05 -14.36
C ALA A 76 0.03 16.45 -14.37
N HIS A 77 -0.17 15.35 -13.64
CA HIS A 77 -1.50 14.80 -13.41
C HIS A 77 -2.18 15.48 -12.23
N PRO A 78 -3.51 15.60 -12.26
CA PRO A 78 -4.27 16.12 -11.13
C PRO A 78 -4.30 15.12 -9.97
N MET A 79 -4.72 15.60 -8.81
CA MET A 79 -4.66 14.81 -7.55
C MET A 79 -5.47 13.52 -7.62
N ASP A 80 -6.63 13.52 -8.28
CA ASP A 80 -7.46 12.32 -8.39
C ASP A 80 -6.75 11.22 -9.19
N VAL A 81 -6.06 11.59 -10.27
CA VAL A 81 -5.27 10.64 -11.07
C VAL A 81 -4.08 10.13 -10.25
N VAL A 82 -3.39 11.02 -9.55
CA VAL A 82 -2.25 10.66 -8.69
C VAL A 82 -2.72 9.71 -7.57
N GLY A 83 -3.90 9.97 -7.01
CA GLY A 83 -4.50 9.07 -6.04
C GLY A 83 -4.72 7.67 -6.59
N ALA A 84 -5.22 7.57 -7.82
CA ALA A 84 -5.40 6.28 -8.48
C ALA A 84 -4.06 5.57 -8.72
N MET A 85 -3.02 6.32 -9.08
CA MET A 85 -1.66 5.78 -9.25
C MET A 85 -1.14 5.15 -7.97
N THR A 86 -1.34 5.81 -6.83
CA THR A 86 -0.89 5.28 -5.53
C THR A 86 -1.68 4.06 -5.09
N GLN A 87 -2.96 3.97 -5.46
CA GLN A 87 -3.75 2.76 -5.19
C GLN A 87 -3.13 1.55 -5.90
N GLY A 88 -2.73 1.73 -7.15
CA GLY A 88 -2.04 0.68 -7.90
C GLY A 88 -0.70 0.33 -7.28
N GLN A 89 0.09 1.33 -6.89
CA GLN A 89 1.39 1.12 -6.24
C GLN A 89 1.26 0.30 -4.95
N ILE A 90 0.39 0.73 -4.06
CA ILE A 90 0.26 0.08 -2.75
C ILE A 90 -0.38 -1.29 -2.89
N GLY A 91 -1.42 -1.41 -3.71
CA GLY A 91 -2.07 -2.69 -3.97
C GLY A 91 -1.10 -3.72 -4.55
N TYR A 92 -0.25 -3.28 -5.48
CA TYR A 92 0.80 -4.12 -6.05
C TYR A 92 1.77 -4.63 -4.97
N MET A 93 2.27 -3.72 -4.12
CA MET A 93 3.21 -4.09 -3.06
C MET A 93 2.58 -5.07 -2.07
N LEU A 94 1.35 -4.81 -1.63
CA LEU A 94 0.67 -5.67 -0.67
C LEU A 94 0.39 -7.04 -1.26
N GLN A 95 -0.07 -7.10 -2.51
CA GLN A 95 -0.37 -8.37 -3.18
C GLN A 95 0.90 -9.19 -3.37
N LEU A 96 1.95 -8.58 -3.90
CA LEU A 96 3.22 -9.26 -4.16
C LEU A 96 3.80 -9.86 -2.89
N LEU A 97 3.87 -9.06 -1.83
CA LEU A 97 4.52 -9.48 -0.59
C LEU A 97 3.64 -10.43 0.23
N SER A 98 2.32 -10.34 0.11
CA SER A 98 1.42 -11.33 0.71
C SER A 98 1.63 -12.70 0.07
N LEU A 99 1.81 -12.76 -1.26
CA LEU A 99 2.07 -14.02 -1.95
C LEU A 99 3.42 -14.64 -1.55
N ILE A 100 4.42 -13.81 -1.23
CA ILE A 100 5.72 -14.31 -0.78
C ILE A 100 5.59 -15.03 0.56
N HIS A 101 4.73 -14.55 1.46
CA HIS A 101 4.53 -15.14 2.78
C HIS A 101 3.57 -16.35 2.79
N ILE A 102 2.76 -16.49 1.78
CA ILE A 102 1.81 -17.58 1.64
C ILE A 102 2.43 -18.71 0.81
#